data_a87ff49a33e61e0508d9adb6ec931d77
#
_entry.id   a87ff49a33e61e0508d9adb6ec931d77
#
_cell.length_a   1.000
_cell.length_b   1.000
_cell.length_c   1.000
_cell.angle_alpha   90.00
_cell.angle_beta   90.00
_cell.angle_gamma   90.00
#
_symmetry.space_group_name_H-M   'P 1'
#
loop_
_entity.id
_entity.type
_entity.pdbx_description
1 polymer ?
#
loop_
_entity_poly.entity_id
_entity_poly.type
_entity_poly.pdbx_seq_one_letter_code
_entity_poly.pdbx_strand_id
1 'polypeptide(L)'
;MRTEDVDVAVIGGGPAGMAAAASARTAGAERVVLIERGDRLGGILNQCIHDGFGTKVFGEALTGPEYAQLYARRVRETDVSCLLDTAVLDVSSNRELTVCSEKGMRRIRAGAVVLCMGCRERPRGAIRIPGTRPAGVFTAGVVQDYMNLRNIMVGRRIVVLGSGDIGLIMARRLTLEGAKVLCVAEILPYTSGLARNVVQCLDDFGIPLHLSTTVVKIHGTERVTGVTLARIGPKGGGVRGGSTYLACDTLMLSVGLIPENELSKRAGVGLSPVTGGP
;
A
#
# COMPACT_ATOMS: atom_id res chain seq x y z
N MET A 1 -20.77 19.37 -19.88
CA MET A 1 -20.33 18.72 -18.64
C MET A 1 -20.74 19.60 -17.47
N ARG A 2 -21.45 19.06 -16.48
CA ARG A 2 -21.91 19.85 -15.30
C ARG A 2 -20.69 20.24 -14.45
N THR A 3 -20.63 21.49 -13.99
CA THR A 3 -19.61 21.99 -13.07
C THR A 3 -20.26 22.25 -11.71
N GLU A 4 -19.58 21.86 -10.65
CA GLU A 4 -19.99 22.04 -9.25
C GLU A 4 -18.90 22.84 -8.54
N ASP A 5 -19.28 23.87 -7.76
CA ASP A 5 -18.35 24.67 -6.96
C ASP A 5 -18.36 24.18 -5.51
N VAL A 6 -17.17 23.98 -4.94
CA VAL A 6 -16.97 23.54 -3.55
C VAL A 6 -15.89 24.39 -2.87
N ASP A 7 -15.91 24.46 -1.56
CA ASP A 7 -14.89 25.19 -0.81
C ASP A 7 -13.61 24.35 -0.70
N VAL A 8 -13.77 23.04 -0.38
CA VAL A 8 -12.65 22.10 -0.26
C VAL A 8 -12.98 20.78 -0.96
N ALA A 9 -12.10 20.35 -1.83
CA ALA A 9 -12.11 19.00 -2.40
C ALA A 9 -10.97 18.17 -1.82
N VAL A 10 -11.30 17.02 -1.20
CA VAL A 10 -10.33 16.07 -0.66
C VAL A 10 -10.29 14.84 -1.57
N ILE A 11 -9.12 14.48 -2.05
CA ILE A 11 -8.92 13.34 -2.97
C ILE A 11 -8.31 12.17 -2.21
N GLY A 12 -9.08 11.08 -2.11
CA GLY A 12 -8.72 9.86 -1.40
C GLY A 12 -9.43 9.72 -0.06
N GLY A 13 -10.26 8.69 0.07
CA GLY A 13 -11.06 8.36 1.26
C GLY A 13 -10.34 7.50 2.30
N GLY A 14 -8.99 7.46 2.28
CA GLY A 14 -8.18 6.84 3.30
C GLY A 14 -8.15 7.66 4.61
N PRO A 15 -7.36 7.23 5.63
CA PRO A 15 -7.35 7.89 6.94
C PRO A 15 -7.00 9.37 6.88
N ALA A 16 -6.04 9.76 6.05
CA ALA A 16 -5.63 11.15 5.90
C ALA A 16 -6.76 12.00 5.28
N GLY A 17 -7.42 11.49 4.23
CA GLY A 17 -8.52 12.21 3.58
C GLY A 17 -9.75 12.33 4.45
N MET A 18 -10.11 11.28 5.18
CA MET A 18 -11.22 11.35 6.14
C MET A 18 -10.96 12.39 7.25
N ALA A 19 -9.73 12.39 7.79
CA ALA A 19 -9.33 13.37 8.80
C ALA A 19 -9.36 14.80 8.24
N ALA A 20 -8.80 15.01 7.04
CA ALA A 20 -8.77 16.31 6.38
C ALA A 20 -10.17 16.84 6.08
N ALA A 21 -11.05 16.00 5.54
CA ALA A 21 -12.42 16.39 5.20
C ALA A 21 -13.24 16.79 6.44
N ALA A 22 -13.19 15.97 7.50
CA ALA A 22 -13.85 16.27 8.75
C ALA A 22 -13.30 17.55 9.40
N SER A 23 -11.97 17.74 9.39
CA SER A 23 -11.34 18.94 9.94
C SER A 23 -11.71 20.20 9.14
N ALA A 24 -11.72 20.13 7.81
CA ALA A 24 -12.12 21.26 6.96
C ALA A 24 -13.56 21.69 7.27
N ARG A 25 -14.47 20.73 7.40
CA ARG A 25 -15.87 21.01 7.74
C ARG A 25 -16.02 21.63 9.13
N THR A 26 -15.30 21.08 10.13
CA THR A 26 -15.29 21.62 11.51
C THR A 26 -14.68 23.02 11.58
N ALA A 27 -13.71 23.32 10.70
CA ALA A 27 -13.09 24.65 10.62
C ALA A 27 -13.94 25.70 9.89
N GLY A 28 -15.15 25.35 9.42
CA GLY A 28 -16.13 26.30 8.86
C GLY A 28 -16.24 26.28 7.33
N ALA A 29 -15.58 25.38 6.62
CA ALA A 29 -15.83 25.21 5.19
C ALA A 29 -17.26 24.66 5.00
N GLU A 30 -18.09 25.33 4.18
CA GLU A 30 -19.51 24.98 4.03
C GLU A 30 -19.70 23.79 3.07
N ARG A 31 -18.97 23.77 1.96
CA ARG A 31 -19.08 22.73 0.90
C ARG A 31 -17.79 21.94 0.82
N VAL A 32 -17.72 20.85 1.59
CA VAL A 32 -16.59 19.94 1.57
C VAL A 32 -16.98 18.65 0.85
N VAL A 33 -16.20 18.25 -0.15
CA VAL A 33 -16.37 16.99 -0.86
C VAL A 33 -15.16 16.08 -0.62
N LEU A 34 -15.44 14.83 -0.25
CA LEU A 34 -14.46 13.76 -0.15
C LEU A 34 -14.67 12.77 -1.30
N ILE A 35 -13.66 12.61 -2.15
CA ILE A 35 -13.75 11.80 -3.38
C ILE A 35 -12.93 10.53 -3.19
N GLU A 36 -13.59 9.37 -3.31
CA GLU A 36 -12.97 8.06 -3.17
C GLU A 36 -13.31 7.20 -4.41
N ARG A 37 -12.28 6.58 -4.99
CA ARG A 37 -12.43 5.70 -6.17
C ARG A 37 -13.06 4.34 -5.86
N GLY A 38 -12.95 3.89 -4.60
CA GLY A 38 -13.56 2.65 -4.14
C GLY A 38 -15.00 2.83 -3.67
N ASP A 39 -15.63 1.70 -3.40
CA ASP A 39 -17.02 1.58 -2.95
C ASP A 39 -17.23 2.01 -1.48
N ARG A 40 -16.14 2.26 -0.75
CA ARG A 40 -16.15 2.59 0.68
C ARG A 40 -14.97 3.44 1.11
N LEU A 41 -15.14 4.16 2.22
CA LEU A 41 -14.06 4.88 2.90
C LEU A 41 -13.14 3.91 3.66
N GLY A 42 -11.94 4.37 4.01
CA GLY A 42 -10.94 3.62 4.79
C GLY A 42 -9.65 3.34 4.05
N GLY A 43 -9.69 3.28 2.71
CA GLY A 43 -8.51 3.01 1.90
C GLY A 43 -7.79 1.72 2.32
N ILE A 44 -6.46 1.77 2.42
CA ILE A 44 -5.62 0.61 2.77
C ILE A 44 -5.94 0.02 4.16
N LEU A 45 -6.52 0.79 5.07
CA LEU A 45 -6.88 0.30 6.42
C LEU A 45 -7.87 -0.86 6.37
N ASN A 46 -8.76 -0.88 5.38
CA ASN A 46 -9.78 -1.93 5.26
C ASN A 46 -9.20 -3.35 5.15
N GLN A 47 -7.98 -3.49 4.64
CA GLN A 47 -7.30 -4.78 4.52
C GLN A 47 -6.29 -5.05 5.65
N CYS A 48 -5.97 -4.04 6.49
CA CYS A 48 -5.03 -4.15 7.60
C CYS A 48 -5.70 -4.72 8.85
N ILE A 49 -5.99 -6.02 8.87
CA ILE A 49 -6.71 -6.67 9.98
C ILE A 49 -5.87 -6.89 11.25
N HIS A 50 -4.57 -6.56 11.22
CA HIS A 50 -3.72 -6.55 12.40
C HIS A 50 -3.99 -5.33 13.27
N ASP A 51 -3.67 -5.40 14.55
CA ASP A 51 -3.76 -4.31 15.51
C ASP A 51 -2.59 -3.31 15.43
N GLY A 52 -2.66 -2.26 16.25
CA GLY A 52 -1.64 -1.23 16.42
C GLY A 52 -2.02 0.14 15.87
N PHE A 53 -3.20 0.28 15.29
CA PHE A 53 -3.76 1.59 14.92
C PHE A 53 -4.45 2.25 16.12
N GLY A 54 -4.56 3.56 16.11
CA GLY A 54 -5.40 4.30 17.06
C GLY A 54 -4.75 4.69 18.39
N THR A 55 -3.64 4.08 18.80
CA THR A 55 -3.02 4.28 20.12
C THR A 55 -2.75 5.75 20.46
N LYS A 56 -2.33 6.57 19.49
CA LYS A 56 -2.08 8.00 19.69
C LYS A 56 -3.32 8.87 19.60
N VAL A 57 -4.34 8.46 18.85
CA VAL A 57 -5.52 9.28 18.52
C VAL A 57 -6.71 8.92 19.39
N PHE A 58 -6.89 7.64 19.68
CA PHE A 58 -8.02 7.10 20.43
C PHE A 58 -7.63 6.53 21.80
N GLY A 59 -6.32 6.40 22.10
CA GLY A 59 -5.83 5.84 23.36
C GLY A 59 -5.92 4.31 23.44
N GLU A 60 -6.33 3.64 22.37
CA GLU A 60 -6.51 2.19 22.31
C GLU A 60 -5.90 1.59 21.04
N ALA A 61 -5.55 0.32 21.10
CA ALA A 61 -5.03 -0.41 19.95
C ALA A 61 -6.20 -1.00 19.15
N LEU A 62 -6.37 -0.53 17.93
CA LEU A 62 -7.42 -0.92 17.00
C LEU A 62 -6.84 -1.68 15.82
N THR A 63 -7.66 -2.48 15.17
CA THR A 63 -7.37 -2.97 13.82
C THR A 63 -7.58 -1.86 12.79
N GLY A 64 -7.03 -2.04 11.58
CA GLY A 64 -7.23 -1.06 10.50
C GLY A 64 -8.71 -0.79 10.18
N PRO A 65 -9.57 -1.81 10.01
CA PRO A 65 -11.01 -1.61 9.78
C PRO A 65 -11.72 -0.85 10.90
N GLU A 66 -11.42 -1.16 12.18
CA GLU A 66 -11.99 -0.42 13.33
C GLU A 66 -11.59 1.05 13.31
N TYR A 67 -10.31 1.32 13.08
CA TYR A 67 -9.80 2.68 12.95
C TYR A 67 -10.46 3.42 11.77
N ALA A 68 -10.59 2.77 10.62
CA ALA A 68 -11.27 3.32 9.45
C ALA A 68 -12.74 3.65 9.75
N GLN A 69 -13.46 2.75 10.46
CA GLN A 69 -14.85 2.93 10.82
C GLN A 69 -15.05 4.14 11.76
N LEU A 70 -14.17 4.33 12.75
CA LEU A 70 -14.22 5.49 13.64
C LEU A 70 -14.06 6.80 12.87
N TYR A 71 -13.12 6.88 11.93
CA TYR A 71 -12.97 8.05 11.09
C TYR A 71 -14.14 8.25 10.11
N ALA A 72 -14.65 7.19 9.51
CA ALA A 72 -15.83 7.27 8.65
C ALA A 72 -17.07 7.75 9.41
N ARG A 73 -17.19 7.40 10.71
CA ARG A 73 -18.23 7.94 11.58
C ARG A 73 -18.07 9.47 11.77
N ARG A 74 -16.85 9.94 12.10
CA ARG A 74 -16.56 11.39 12.19
C ARG A 74 -16.91 12.13 10.91
N VAL A 75 -16.58 11.58 9.74
CA VAL A 75 -16.95 12.17 8.46
C VAL A 75 -18.47 12.31 8.33
N ARG A 76 -19.23 11.25 8.65
CA ARG A 76 -20.70 11.28 8.59
C ARG A 76 -21.33 12.31 9.55
N GLU A 77 -20.72 12.52 10.71
CA GLU A 77 -21.18 13.48 11.72
C GLU A 77 -20.91 14.94 11.33
N THR A 78 -20.08 15.19 10.33
CA THR A 78 -19.68 16.54 9.90
C THR A 78 -20.35 17.02 8.61
N ASP A 79 -21.32 16.31 8.06
CA ASP A 79 -22.04 16.68 6.83
C ASP A 79 -21.12 16.89 5.60
N VAL A 80 -20.05 16.11 5.51
CA VAL A 80 -19.16 16.04 4.35
C VAL A 80 -19.83 15.26 3.21
N SER A 81 -19.87 15.82 2.01
CA SER A 81 -20.34 15.10 0.82
C SER A 81 -19.33 14.06 0.36
N CYS A 82 -19.68 12.77 0.46
CA CYS A 82 -18.80 11.67 0.02
C CYS A 82 -19.19 11.20 -1.39
N LEU A 83 -18.23 11.22 -2.31
CA LEU A 83 -18.35 10.70 -3.67
C LEU A 83 -17.57 9.39 -3.74
N LEU A 84 -18.25 8.29 -3.48
CA LEU A 84 -17.70 6.93 -3.67
C LEU A 84 -17.77 6.52 -5.14
N ASP A 85 -17.10 5.44 -5.51
CA ASP A 85 -17.01 4.94 -6.89
C ASP A 85 -16.67 6.04 -7.90
N THR A 86 -15.88 7.02 -7.45
CA THR A 86 -15.57 8.23 -8.21
C THR A 86 -14.06 8.43 -8.30
N ALA A 87 -13.52 8.31 -9.51
CA ALA A 87 -12.10 8.52 -9.78
C ALA A 87 -11.83 9.98 -10.18
N VAL A 88 -10.80 10.59 -9.60
CA VAL A 88 -10.26 11.87 -10.06
C VAL A 88 -9.27 11.58 -11.19
N LEU A 89 -9.56 12.04 -12.39
CA LEU A 89 -8.73 11.81 -13.58
C LEU A 89 -7.69 12.91 -13.78
N ASP A 90 -8.02 14.13 -13.36
CA ASP A 90 -7.16 15.29 -13.53
C ASP A 90 -7.40 16.36 -12.46
N VAL A 91 -6.36 17.11 -12.13
CA VAL A 91 -6.39 18.29 -11.28
C VAL A 91 -5.56 19.38 -11.95
N SER A 92 -6.20 20.48 -12.33
CA SER A 92 -5.48 21.62 -12.91
C SER A 92 -4.85 22.52 -11.84
N SER A 93 -3.90 23.36 -12.25
CA SER A 93 -3.31 24.39 -11.39
C SER A 93 -4.33 25.42 -10.87
N ASN A 94 -5.48 25.55 -11.56
CA ASN A 94 -6.61 26.41 -11.14
C ASN A 94 -7.59 25.71 -10.21
N ARG A 95 -7.22 24.53 -9.66
CA ARG A 95 -8.03 23.72 -8.74
C ARG A 95 -9.35 23.24 -9.35
N GLU A 96 -9.37 23.02 -10.66
CA GLU A 96 -10.47 22.32 -11.33
C GLU A 96 -10.13 20.83 -11.40
N LEU A 97 -11.05 20.00 -10.91
CA LEU A 97 -10.96 18.55 -10.94
C LEU A 97 -11.85 18.00 -12.04
N THR A 98 -11.34 17.04 -12.81
CA THR A 98 -12.16 16.20 -13.68
C THR A 98 -12.37 14.86 -12.99
N VAL A 99 -13.61 14.52 -12.69
CA VAL A 99 -13.99 13.27 -12.01
C VAL A 99 -14.86 12.40 -12.89
N CYS A 100 -14.73 11.08 -12.72
CA CYS A 100 -15.48 10.06 -13.47
C CYS A 100 -16.09 9.05 -12.49
N SER A 101 -17.36 8.74 -12.71
CA SER A 101 -18.10 7.69 -12.01
C SER A 101 -19.02 6.95 -12.99
N GLU A 102 -19.79 5.97 -12.55
CA GLU A 102 -20.82 5.32 -13.36
C GLU A 102 -21.85 6.32 -13.93
N LYS A 103 -22.06 7.46 -13.26
CA LYS A 103 -22.95 8.53 -13.72
C LYS A 103 -22.31 9.43 -14.79
N GLY A 104 -21.10 9.09 -15.25
CA GLY A 104 -20.36 9.83 -16.26
C GLY A 104 -19.36 10.83 -15.66
N MET A 105 -18.88 11.72 -16.53
CA MET A 105 -17.85 12.73 -16.18
C MET A 105 -18.47 14.04 -15.76
N ARG A 106 -17.88 14.69 -14.77
CA ARG A 106 -18.21 16.04 -14.31
C ARG A 106 -16.97 16.81 -13.86
N ARG A 107 -17.12 18.12 -13.75
CA ARG A 107 -16.07 19.01 -13.20
C ARG A 107 -16.45 19.49 -11.82
N ILE A 108 -15.42 19.61 -10.96
CA ILE A 108 -15.53 20.23 -9.64
C ILE A 108 -14.51 21.35 -9.60
N ARG A 109 -14.96 22.57 -9.27
CA ARG A 109 -14.07 23.71 -9.02
C ARG A 109 -13.99 23.90 -7.51
N ALA A 110 -12.77 23.84 -6.97
CA ALA A 110 -12.56 23.93 -5.53
C ALA A 110 -11.83 25.21 -5.13
N GLY A 111 -12.18 25.75 -3.97
CA GLY A 111 -11.43 26.82 -3.31
C GLY A 111 -10.05 26.32 -2.85
N ALA A 112 -9.99 25.07 -2.34
CA ALA A 112 -8.77 24.37 -2.00
C ALA A 112 -8.87 22.88 -2.37
N VAL A 113 -7.73 22.24 -2.67
CA VAL A 113 -7.63 20.80 -2.95
C VAL A 113 -6.66 20.16 -1.97
N VAL A 114 -7.09 19.08 -1.31
CA VAL A 114 -6.25 18.30 -0.41
C VAL A 114 -5.97 16.94 -1.06
N LEU A 115 -4.70 16.65 -1.29
CA LEU A 115 -4.24 15.44 -1.99
C LEU A 115 -3.92 14.34 -0.97
N CYS A 116 -4.75 13.30 -0.89
CA CYS A 116 -4.64 12.18 0.06
C CYS A 116 -4.63 10.81 -0.65
N MET A 117 -4.05 10.73 -1.84
CA MET A 117 -4.08 9.54 -2.69
C MET A 117 -3.21 8.40 -2.17
N GLY A 118 -2.36 8.65 -1.18
CA GLY A 118 -1.47 7.63 -0.60
C GLY A 118 -0.34 7.22 -1.54
N CYS A 119 -0.03 5.93 -1.54
CA CYS A 119 1.05 5.36 -2.34
C CYS A 119 0.68 3.99 -2.86
N ARG A 120 1.38 3.54 -3.90
CA ARG A 120 1.36 2.17 -4.41
C ARG A 120 2.65 1.45 -4.06
N GLU A 121 2.58 0.14 -3.98
CA GLU A 121 3.75 -0.69 -3.73
C GLU A 121 4.68 -0.73 -4.95
N ARG A 122 5.95 -0.85 -4.69
CA ARG A 122 6.97 -1.01 -5.73
C ARG A 122 6.87 -2.41 -6.34
N PRO A 123 6.48 -2.53 -7.63
CA PRO A 123 6.32 -3.84 -8.28
C PRO A 123 7.67 -4.41 -8.75
N ARG A 124 7.65 -5.68 -9.18
CA ARG A 124 8.82 -6.36 -9.75
C ARG A 124 9.56 -5.53 -10.82
N GLY A 125 8.80 -4.87 -11.70
CA GLY A 125 9.39 -4.05 -12.78
C GLY A 125 10.24 -2.89 -12.28
N ALA A 126 9.88 -2.29 -11.14
CA ALA A 126 10.63 -1.20 -10.54
C ALA A 126 11.97 -1.64 -9.95
N ILE A 127 12.07 -2.90 -9.48
CA ILE A 127 13.31 -3.48 -8.93
C ILE A 127 14.05 -4.37 -9.93
N ARG A 128 13.54 -4.52 -11.15
CA ARG A 128 14.17 -5.16 -12.30
C ARG A 128 14.70 -6.58 -12.05
N ILE A 129 13.97 -7.42 -11.30
CA ILE A 129 14.39 -8.81 -11.09
C ILE A 129 14.35 -9.55 -12.42
N PRO A 130 15.48 -10.15 -12.88
CA PRO A 130 15.56 -10.95 -14.11
C PRO A 130 14.66 -12.19 -14.07
N GLY A 131 14.38 -12.73 -15.25
CA GLY A 131 13.60 -13.96 -15.45
C GLY A 131 12.31 -13.72 -16.22
N THR A 132 11.54 -14.79 -16.40
CA THR A 132 10.24 -14.80 -17.08
C THR A 132 9.18 -14.02 -16.29
N ARG A 133 7.98 -13.87 -16.82
CA ARG A 133 6.85 -13.19 -16.14
C ARG A 133 5.73 -14.17 -15.81
N PRO A 134 5.95 -15.15 -14.97
CA PRO A 134 4.94 -16.11 -14.56
C PRO A 134 3.94 -15.49 -13.60
N ALA A 135 2.76 -16.11 -13.46
CA ALA A 135 1.88 -15.86 -12.32
C ALA A 135 2.58 -16.23 -11.00
N GLY A 136 2.14 -15.67 -9.87
CA GLY A 136 2.70 -15.97 -8.55
C GLY A 136 3.74 -14.96 -8.06
N VAL A 137 3.92 -13.82 -8.73
CA VAL A 137 4.69 -12.68 -8.22
C VAL A 137 3.71 -11.58 -7.82
N PHE A 138 3.62 -11.29 -6.52
CA PHE A 138 2.68 -10.33 -5.95
C PHE A 138 3.41 -9.32 -5.06
N THR A 139 2.86 -8.13 -4.92
CA THR A 139 3.23 -7.23 -3.82
C THR A 139 2.51 -7.62 -2.53
N ALA A 140 3.05 -7.25 -1.38
CA ALA A 140 2.52 -7.65 -0.09
C ALA A 140 1.10 -7.12 0.16
N GLY A 141 0.79 -5.90 -0.28
CA GLY A 141 -0.55 -5.32 -0.16
C GLY A 141 -1.58 -6.01 -1.06
N VAL A 142 -1.19 -6.49 -2.25
CA VAL A 142 -2.06 -7.32 -3.09
C VAL A 142 -2.33 -8.68 -2.42
N VAL A 143 -1.31 -9.28 -1.81
CA VAL A 143 -1.50 -10.53 -1.02
C VAL A 143 -2.44 -10.27 0.14
N GLN A 144 -2.29 -9.14 0.82
CA GLN A 144 -3.14 -8.73 1.94
C GLN A 144 -4.60 -8.54 1.50
N ASP A 145 -4.85 -7.89 0.36
CA ASP A 145 -6.19 -7.75 -0.21
C ASP A 145 -6.82 -9.12 -0.52
N TYR A 146 -6.09 -9.98 -1.25
CA TYR A 146 -6.59 -11.31 -1.60
C TYR A 146 -6.93 -12.15 -0.38
N MET A 147 -6.08 -12.17 0.62
CA MET A 147 -6.28 -13.00 1.80
C MET A 147 -7.33 -12.42 2.75
N ASN A 148 -7.23 -11.12 3.06
CA ASN A 148 -8.03 -10.51 4.12
C ASN A 148 -9.41 -10.05 3.67
N LEU A 149 -9.57 -9.66 2.40
CA LEU A 149 -10.85 -9.18 1.88
C LEU A 149 -11.56 -10.19 0.96
N ARG A 150 -10.79 -11.05 0.27
CA ARG A 150 -11.36 -11.97 -0.73
C ARG A 150 -11.27 -13.43 -0.34
N ASN A 151 -10.60 -13.76 0.77
CA ASN A 151 -10.37 -15.13 1.23
C ASN A 151 -9.71 -16.03 0.16
N ILE A 152 -8.77 -15.47 -0.60
CA ILE A 152 -8.06 -16.17 -1.68
C ILE A 152 -6.62 -16.41 -1.26
N MET A 153 -6.21 -17.69 -1.20
CA MET A 153 -4.82 -18.08 -0.96
C MET A 153 -4.00 -17.89 -2.25
N VAL A 154 -2.89 -17.13 -2.15
CA VAL A 154 -2.04 -16.76 -3.30
C VAL A 154 -1.05 -17.83 -3.70
N GLY A 155 -0.72 -18.76 -2.80
CA GLY A 155 0.20 -19.88 -3.02
C GLY A 155 0.46 -20.66 -1.75
N ARG A 156 1.26 -21.73 -1.85
CA ARG A 156 1.54 -22.64 -0.72
C ARG A 156 2.98 -22.65 -0.27
N ARG A 157 3.92 -22.31 -1.14
CA ARG A 157 5.37 -22.27 -0.86
C ARG A 157 5.90 -20.89 -1.25
N ILE A 158 6.09 -20.04 -0.27
CA ILE A 158 6.21 -18.59 -0.48
C ILE A 158 7.60 -18.12 -0.05
N VAL A 159 8.25 -17.35 -0.90
CA VAL A 159 9.43 -16.54 -0.56
C VAL A 159 8.99 -15.08 -0.44
N VAL A 160 9.41 -14.42 0.62
CA VAL A 160 9.16 -13.00 0.85
C VAL A 160 10.45 -12.22 0.56
N LEU A 161 10.37 -11.19 -0.26
CA LEU A 161 11.47 -10.26 -0.52
C LEU A 161 11.16 -8.91 0.13
N GLY A 162 12.00 -8.53 1.07
CA GLY A 162 11.88 -7.33 1.91
C GLY A 162 11.33 -7.65 3.30
N SER A 163 11.95 -7.04 4.33
CA SER A 163 11.64 -7.23 5.74
C SER A 163 10.92 -6.03 6.37
N GLY A 164 10.23 -5.21 5.57
CA GLY A 164 9.33 -4.17 6.08
C GLY A 164 8.13 -4.77 6.82
N ASP A 165 7.48 -3.98 7.68
CA ASP A 165 6.39 -4.45 8.55
C ASP A 165 5.30 -5.22 7.80
N ILE A 166 4.86 -4.74 6.62
CA ILE A 166 3.84 -5.44 5.83
C ILE A 166 4.34 -6.82 5.40
N GLY A 167 5.61 -6.93 4.98
CA GLY A 167 6.21 -8.23 4.61
C GLY A 167 6.24 -9.22 5.76
N LEU A 168 6.61 -8.75 6.96
CA LEU A 168 6.66 -9.57 8.19
C LEU A 168 5.26 -10.00 8.62
N ILE A 169 4.31 -9.06 8.69
CA ILE A 169 2.92 -9.33 9.06
C ILE A 169 2.28 -10.33 8.10
N MET A 170 2.53 -10.18 6.81
CA MET A 170 1.98 -11.11 5.82
C MET A 170 2.68 -12.47 5.83
N ALA A 171 3.98 -12.55 6.16
CA ALA A 171 4.66 -13.84 6.37
C ALA A 171 3.97 -14.64 7.50
N ARG A 172 3.71 -14.00 8.63
CA ARG A 172 2.93 -14.58 9.73
C ARG A 172 1.52 -14.98 9.28
N ARG A 173 0.78 -14.07 8.61
CA ARG A 173 -0.60 -14.30 8.17
C ARG A 173 -0.69 -15.51 7.23
N LEU A 174 0.19 -15.60 6.23
CA LEU A 174 0.27 -16.72 5.29
C LEU A 174 0.54 -18.05 6.00
N THR A 175 1.41 -18.03 7.02
CA THR A 175 1.73 -19.24 7.81
C THR A 175 0.52 -19.69 8.63
N LEU A 176 -0.21 -18.77 9.25
CA LEU A 176 -1.44 -19.06 10.00
C LEU A 176 -2.55 -19.66 9.10
N GLU A 177 -2.59 -19.28 7.83
CA GLU A 177 -3.52 -19.82 6.83
C GLU A 177 -3.02 -21.12 6.15
N GLY A 178 -1.92 -21.69 6.66
CA GLY A 178 -1.41 -22.98 6.23
C GLY A 178 -0.45 -22.97 5.03
N ALA A 179 0.00 -21.80 4.58
CA ALA A 179 1.09 -21.73 3.62
C ALA A 179 2.46 -21.92 4.32
N LYS A 180 3.43 -22.45 3.60
CA LYS A 180 4.82 -22.53 4.06
C LYS A 180 5.59 -21.31 3.55
N VAL A 181 5.89 -20.37 4.43
CA VAL A 181 6.83 -19.30 4.16
C VAL A 181 8.24 -19.88 4.32
N LEU A 182 8.99 -19.92 3.22
CA LEU A 182 10.30 -20.59 3.16
C LEU A 182 11.40 -19.71 3.77
N CYS A 183 11.34 -18.42 3.52
CA CYS A 183 12.20 -17.42 4.12
C CYS A 183 11.71 -16.01 3.81
N VAL A 184 12.24 -15.05 4.58
CA VAL A 184 12.27 -13.63 4.24
C VAL A 184 13.70 -13.27 3.83
N ALA A 185 13.87 -12.67 2.65
CA ALA A 185 15.16 -12.18 2.16
C ALA A 185 15.17 -10.64 2.23
N GLU A 186 16.21 -10.09 2.84
CA GLU A 186 16.39 -8.64 3.02
C GLU A 186 17.73 -8.21 2.42
N ILE A 187 17.71 -7.21 1.55
CA ILE A 187 18.91 -6.71 0.87
C ILE A 187 19.87 -5.99 1.84
N LEU A 188 19.31 -5.37 2.88
CA LEU A 188 20.07 -4.67 3.91
C LEU A 188 20.69 -5.67 4.92
N PRO A 189 21.76 -5.28 5.62
CA PRO A 189 22.36 -6.09 6.69
C PRO A 189 21.53 -6.05 8.00
N TYR A 190 20.36 -5.45 7.98
CA TYR A 190 19.42 -5.34 9.10
C TYR A 190 17.99 -5.31 8.58
N THR A 191 17.02 -5.57 9.45
CA THR A 191 15.58 -5.50 9.13
C THR A 191 15.11 -4.06 9.03
N SER A 192 14.18 -3.79 8.13
CA SER A 192 13.54 -2.48 7.99
C SER A 192 12.22 -2.35 8.76
N GLY A 193 11.67 -3.46 9.24
CA GLY A 193 10.47 -3.50 10.09
C GLY A 193 10.78 -3.33 11.57
N LEU A 194 9.75 -3.13 12.37
CA LEU A 194 9.84 -3.00 13.82
C LEU A 194 10.35 -4.30 14.46
N ALA A 195 11.21 -4.18 15.47
CA ALA A 195 11.77 -5.33 16.18
C ALA A 195 10.71 -6.29 16.73
N ARG A 196 9.59 -5.76 17.24
CA ARG A 196 8.45 -6.58 17.71
C ARG A 196 7.88 -7.46 16.59
N ASN A 197 7.81 -6.94 15.35
CA ASN A 197 7.29 -7.70 14.22
C ASN A 197 8.28 -8.77 13.75
N VAL A 198 9.58 -8.57 13.93
CA VAL A 198 10.58 -9.62 13.70
C VAL A 198 10.29 -10.80 14.62
N VAL A 199 10.16 -10.56 15.93
CA VAL A 199 9.87 -11.61 16.92
C VAL A 199 8.52 -12.26 16.63
N GLN A 200 7.43 -11.49 16.61
CA GLN A 200 6.06 -12.02 16.51
C GLN A 200 5.71 -12.62 15.15
N CYS A 201 6.41 -12.25 14.09
CA CYS A 201 6.07 -12.70 12.75
C CYS A 201 7.08 -13.69 12.15
N LEU A 202 8.33 -13.70 12.61
CA LEU A 202 9.34 -14.63 12.12
C LEU A 202 9.79 -15.61 13.19
N ASP A 203 10.30 -15.12 14.33
CA ASP A 203 10.91 -16.00 15.35
C ASP A 203 9.88 -16.96 15.95
N ASP A 204 8.70 -16.46 16.34
CA ASP A 204 7.59 -17.29 16.89
C ASP A 204 7.08 -18.36 15.91
N PHE A 205 7.32 -18.18 14.60
CA PHE A 205 6.89 -19.10 13.55
C PHE A 205 8.05 -19.89 12.92
N GLY A 206 9.29 -19.67 13.38
CA GLY A 206 10.47 -20.32 12.84
C GLY A 206 10.73 -19.99 11.37
N ILE A 207 10.35 -18.79 10.90
CA ILE A 207 10.54 -18.34 9.52
C ILE A 207 11.97 -17.79 9.37
N PRO A 208 12.83 -18.39 8.51
CA PRO A 208 14.20 -17.93 8.34
C PRO A 208 14.28 -16.51 7.76
N LEU A 209 15.16 -15.68 8.34
CA LEU A 209 15.51 -14.35 7.83
C LEU A 209 16.92 -14.37 7.24
N HIS A 210 17.03 -14.01 5.96
CA HIS A 210 18.31 -13.91 5.26
C HIS A 210 18.64 -12.45 4.98
N LEU A 211 19.48 -11.86 5.81
CA LEU A 211 20.00 -10.50 5.63
C LEU A 211 21.08 -10.46 4.52
N SER A 212 21.32 -9.25 3.98
CA SER A 212 22.23 -9.02 2.86
C SER A 212 21.97 -9.99 1.69
N THR A 213 20.69 -10.30 1.44
CA THR A 213 20.26 -11.31 0.48
C THR A 213 19.14 -10.76 -0.40
N THR A 214 19.18 -11.05 -1.70
CA THR A 214 18.12 -10.65 -2.62
C THR A 214 17.78 -11.75 -3.61
N VAL A 215 16.65 -11.61 -4.29
CA VAL A 215 16.26 -12.45 -5.43
C VAL A 215 16.93 -11.91 -6.69
N VAL A 216 17.76 -12.72 -7.32
CA VAL A 216 18.49 -12.36 -8.56
C VAL A 216 17.86 -12.96 -9.81
N LYS A 217 16.96 -13.94 -9.68
CA LYS A 217 16.25 -14.55 -10.82
C LYS A 217 14.94 -15.18 -10.38
N ILE A 218 13.91 -15.03 -11.20
CA ILE A 218 12.61 -15.72 -11.09
C ILE A 218 12.56 -16.81 -12.16
N HIS A 219 12.10 -18.01 -11.77
CA HIS A 219 11.94 -19.16 -12.64
C HIS A 219 10.46 -19.55 -12.79
N GLY A 220 10.13 -20.15 -13.91
CA GLY A 220 8.78 -20.60 -14.29
C GLY A 220 8.28 -19.86 -15.54
N THR A 221 7.31 -20.43 -16.22
CA THR A 221 6.66 -19.86 -17.43
C THR A 221 5.23 -19.45 -17.14
N GLU A 222 4.39 -20.39 -16.79
CA GLU A 222 2.98 -20.13 -16.43
C GLU A 222 2.87 -19.59 -15.00
N ARG A 223 3.55 -20.26 -14.07
CA ARG A 223 3.63 -19.89 -12.66
C ARG A 223 5.07 -19.96 -12.15
N VAL A 224 5.36 -19.23 -11.07
CA VAL A 224 6.65 -19.34 -10.38
C VAL A 224 6.90 -20.78 -9.95
N THR A 225 8.05 -21.32 -10.33
CA THR A 225 8.53 -22.64 -9.90
C THR A 225 9.67 -22.53 -8.89
N GLY A 226 10.27 -21.35 -8.79
CA GLY A 226 11.32 -21.05 -7.83
C GLY A 226 11.96 -19.69 -8.07
N VAL A 227 12.81 -19.33 -7.15
CA VAL A 227 13.65 -18.12 -7.22
C VAL A 227 15.11 -18.49 -6.95
N THR A 228 16.02 -17.69 -7.49
CA THR A 228 17.44 -17.76 -7.13
C THR A 228 17.74 -16.63 -6.17
N LEU A 229 18.19 -16.98 -4.96
CA LEU A 229 18.69 -16.05 -3.94
C LEU A 229 20.20 -15.89 -4.06
N ALA A 230 20.70 -14.68 -3.81
CA ALA A 230 22.13 -14.41 -3.75
C ALA A 230 22.46 -13.40 -2.66
N ARG A 231 23.63 -13.55 -2.03
CA ARG A 231 24.16 -12.57 -1.08
C ARG A 231 24.68 -11.35 -1.80
N ILE A 232 24.42 -10.18 -1.20
CA ILE A 232 24.88 -8.88 -1.70
C ILE A 232 26.07 -8.43 -0.84
N GLY A 233 27.09 -7.91 -1.49
CA GLY A 233 28.24 -7.31 -0.80
C GLY A 233 27.90 -6.00 -0.11
N PRO A 234 28.76 -5.52 0.80
CA PRO A 234 28.60 -4.23 1.46
C PRO A 234 28.40 -3.10 0.44
N LYS A 235 27.52 -2.13 0.79
CA LYS A 235 27.19 -0.95 -0.05
C LYS A 235 26.60 -1.31 -1.43
N GLY A 236 25.91 -2.44 -1.56
CA GLY A 236 25.32 -2.85 -2.84
C GLY A 236 26.34 -3.33 -3.88
N GLY A 237 27.54 -3.72 -3.49
CA GLY A 237 28.70 -4.07 -4.34
C GLY A 237 28.57 -5.40 -5.09
N GLY A 238 27.40 -5.69 -5.67
CA GLY A 238 27.18 -6.88 -6.50
C GLY A 238 26.99 -8.18 -5.70
N VAL A 239 26.66 -9.24 -6.43
CA VAL A 239 26.48 -10.58 -5.85
C VAL A 239 27.84 -11.12 -5.37
N ARG A 240 27.91 -11.54 -4.11
CA ARG A 240 29.08 -12.20 -3.52
C ARG A 240 28.77 -13.66 -3.19
N GLY A 241 29.67 -14.54 -3.62
CA GLY A 241 29.52 -15.97 -3.35
C GLY A 241 28.54 -16.67 -4.29
N GLY A 242 28.17 -17.89 -3.91
CA GLY A 242 27.23 -18.71 -4.67
C GLY A 242 25.80 -18.20 -4.57
N SER A 243 25.01 -18.55 -5.56
CA SER A 243 23.56 -18.37 -5.55
C SER A 243 22.86 -19.67 -5.23
N THR A 244 21.72 -19.60 -4.55
CA THR A 244 20.92 -20.77 -4.16
C THR A 244 19.57 -20.74 -4.83
N TYR A 245 19.21 -21.80 -5.54
CA TYR A 245 17.86 -22.00 -6.03
C TYR A 245 16.95 -22.47 -4.91
N LEU A 246 15.79 -21.84 -4.79
CA LEU A 246 14.76 -22.20 -3.82
C LEU A 246 13.43 -22.43 -4.56
N ALA A 247 12.96 -23.68 -4.54
CA ALA A 247 11.69 -24.06 -5.16
C ALA A 247 10.51 -23.45 -4.38
N CYS A 248 9.73 -22.63 -5.05
CA CYS A 248 8.52 -21.97 -4.50
C CYS A 248 7.50 -21.77 -5.61
N ASP A 249 6.25 -21.54 -5.25
CA ASP A 249 5.16 -21.22 -6.18
C ASP A 249 4.77 -19.75 -6.15
N THR A 250 5.29 -18.99 -5.18
CA THR A 250 4.94 -17.58 -4.99
C THR A 250 6.15 -16.80 -4.47
N LEU A 251 6.36 -15.62 -5.08
CA LEU A 251 7.26 -14.58 -4.59
C LEU A 251 6.44 -13.36 -4.17
N MET A 252 6.47 -13.03 -2.88
CA MET A 252 5.85 -11.84 -2.33
C MET A 252 6.88 -10.72 -2.18
N LEU A 253 6.56 -9.53 -2.69
CA LEU A 253 7.43 -8.35 -2.67
C LEU A 253 6.95 -7.34 -1.63
N SER A 254 7.83 -6.99 -0.68
CA SER A 254 7.64 -5.92 0.31
C SER A 254 8.85 -4.97 0.26
N VAL A 255 9.06 -4.36 -0.90
CA VAL A 255 10.30 -3.67 -1.27
C VAL A 255 10.16 -2.15 -1.39
N GLY A 256 9.21 -1.61 -0.66
CA GLY A 256 8.96 -0.16 -0.55
C GLY A 256 7.77 0.32 -1.36
N LEU A 257 7.49 1.61 -1.21
CA LEU A 257 6.32 2.30 -1.72
C LEU A 257 6.73 3.38 -2.73
N ILE A 258 5.79 3.75 -3.59
CA ILE A 258 5.89 4.85 -4.55
C ILE A 258 4.71 5.78 -4.29
N PRO A 259 4.92 7.06 -3.92
CA PRO A 259 3.83 8.01 -3.74
C PRO A 259 3.00 8.18 -5.03
N GLU A 260 1.68 8.31 -4.87
CA GLU A 260 0.75 8.57 -5.99
C GLU A 260 0.77 10.06 -6.37
N ASN A 261 1.71 10.46 -7.21
CA ASN A 261 2.03 11.86 -7.50
C ASN A 261 1.58 12.35 -8.88
N GLU A 262 0.88 11.53 -9.65
CA GLU A 262 0.47 11.88 -11.01
C GLU A 262 -0.43 13.11 -11.02
N LEU A 263 -1.41 13.17 -10.11
CA LEU A 263 -2.30 14.34 -9.96
C LEU A 263 -1.55 15.55 -9.40
N SER A 264 -0.63 15.34 -8.44
CA SER A 264 0.22 16.41 -7.91
C SER A 264 1.02 17.11 -9.01
N LYS A 265 1.65 16.33 -9.89
CA LYS A 265 2.40 16.86 -11.04
C LYS A 265 1.51 17.65 -12.01
N ARG A 266 0.32 17.12 -12.33
CA ARG A 266 -0.63 17.81 -13.22
C ARG A 266 -1.13 19.12 -12.62
N ALA A 267 -1.32 19.17 -11.32
CA ALA A 267 -1.69 20.37 -10.58
C ALA A 267 -0.54 21.40 -10.47
N GLY A 268 0.67 21.06 -10.96
CA GLY A 268 1.84 21.95 -10.90
C GLY A 268 2.55 21.95 -9.54
N VAL A 269 2.28 20.95 -8.68
CA VAL A 269 2.95 20.83 -7.37
C VAL A 269 4.38 20.37 -7.56
N GLY A 270 5.33 21.08 -6.94
CA GLY A 270 6.75 20.69 -6.91
C GLY A 270 6.94 19.40 -6.12
N LEU A 271 7.76 18.48 -6.65
CA LEU A 271 8.05 17.21 -5.99
C LEU A 271 9.52 17.15 -5.56
N SER A 272 9.76 16.62 -4.37
CA SER A 272 11.12 16.36 -3.89
C SER A 272 11.78 15.24 -4.70
N PRO A 273 12.99 15.47 -5.24
CA PRO A 273 13.74 14.41 -5.95
C PRO A 273 14.18 13.28 -5.01
N VAL A 274 14.24 13.53 -3.70
CA VAL A 274 14.70 12.55 -2.70
C VAL A 274 13.58 11.62 -2.27
N THR A 275 12.43 12.17 -1.92
CA THR A 275 11.29 11.40 -1.40
C THR A 275 10.29 11.03 -2.49
N GLY A 276 10.28 11.73 -3.61
CA GLY A 276 9.27 11.62 -4.66
C GLY A 276 7.91 12.20 -4.26
N GLY A 277 7.79 12.74 -3.04
CA GLY A 277 6.58 13.39 -2.55
C GLY A 277 6.59 14.91 -2.75
N PRO A 278 5.45 15.57 -2.54
CA PRO A 278 5.36 17.03 -2.50
C PRO A 278 6.16 17.62 -1.37
#